data_1538ad5fd8b19c83f56fe5fd31174b1a
#
_entry.id   1538ad5fd8b19c83f56fe5fd31174b1a
#
_cell.length_a   1.000
_cell.length_b   1.000
_cell.length_c   1.000
_cell.angle_alpha   90.00
_cell.angle_beta   90.00
_cell.angle_gamma   90.00
#
_symmetry.space_group_name_H-M   'P 1'
#
loop_
_entity.id
_entity.type
_entity.pdbx_description
1 polymer ?
#
loop_
_entity_poly.entity_id
_entity_poly.type
_entity_poly.pdbx_seq_one_letter_code
_entity_poly.pdbx_strand_id
1 'polypeptide(L)'
;VSSHKVIKTIAEINERIKKGRAVVLNAEEMTEAVRRMGPEKAAREVDVVTTGTFSPMCSSGLLFNIGQPEPPKIRTTRVWMNDVPAYAGLAAVDAYLGATELPEDDPQNKVYPGQFKYGGAHVIEDLVAGRSVHLRATSYGTDCYPRRSLDRTVTLADLTCAQLLNPRNCYQNYNAAVNCTSRTIYTYMGPLKPDMRNVNFATAGCLSPLFNDPWFRTIGTGTRIFLGGGQGYVIGAGTQHDPSPQRTEKGLPLSGSGTLMVRGDLKGMKPRYLRGLSLTGYGVSLSVGVGIPIPILNEEMAAFTXXXXTGVSNEDILMPVKDYGYDYPNGLPRVIQHVRFSDLLSGEVEIQGRKIPTVPLTSHVISLEIADTLKAWIEKGEFLLTEAVDRIPAY
;
A
#
# COMPACT_ATOMS: atom_id res chain seq x y z
N VAL A 1 -8.47 17.90 -29.55
CA VAL A 1 -7.09 18.00 -29.02
C VAL A 1 -7.06 19.17 -28.04
N SER A 2 -7.08 18.88 -26.75
CA SER A 2 -6.97 19.90 -25.72
C SER A 2 -5.56 20.48 -25.80
N SER A 3 -5.46 21.78 -26.07
CA SER A 3 -4.16 22.43 -26.14
C SER A 3 -3.79 22.92 -24.74
N HIS A 4 -2.92 22.18 -24.08
CA HIS A 4 -2.39 22.61 -22.79
C HIS A 4 -1.51 23.84 -22.95
N LYS A 5 -1.59 24.75 -22.00
CA LYS A 5 -0.74 25.96 -21.98
C LYS A 5 0.65 25.64 -21.42
N VAL A 6 0.77 24.60 -20.62
CA VAL A 6 2.04 24.12 -20.08
C VAL A 6 2.26 22.73 -20.61
N ILE A 7 3.42 22.48 -21.19
CA ILE A 7 3.78 21.16 -21.72
C ILE A 7 5.21 20.87 -21.28
N LYS A 8 5.37 19.81 -20.48
CA LYS A 8 6.69 19.30 -20.07
C LYS A 8 6.73 17.81 -20.31
N THR A 9 7.92 17.24 -20.42
CA THR A 9 8.11 15.80 -20.58
C THR A 9 8.87 15.25 -19.38
N ILE A 10 8.75 13.95 -19.18
CA ILE A 10 9.50 13.27 -18.12
C ILE A 10 11.00 13.41 -18.37
N ALA A 11 11.43 13.38 -19.64
CA ALA A 11 12.84 13.56 -19.99
C ALA A 11 13.36 14.94 -19.55
N GLU A 12 12.57 15.99 -19.81
CA GLU A 12 12.94 17.36 -19.38
C GLU A 12 13.01 17.45 -17.85
N ILE A 13 12.06 16.85 -17.15
CA ILE A 13 12.05 16.85 -15.68
C ILE A 13 13.28 16.11 -15.17
N ASN A 14 13.60 14.95 -15.75
CA ASN A 14 14.79 14.19 -15.34
C ASN A 14 16.08 14.98 -15.54
N GLU A 15 16.17 15.76 -16.63
CA GLU A 15 17.34 16.61 -16.84
C GLU A 15 17.43 17.69 -15.75
N ARG A 16 16.30 18.25 -15.33
CA ARG A 16 16.29 19.21 -14.22
C ARG A 16 16.70 18.54 -12.91
N ILE A 17 16.25 17.30 -12.69
CA ILE A 17 16.65 16.52 -11.51
C ILE A 17 18.16 16.32 -11.50
N LYS A 18 18.74 15.88 -12.62
CA LYS A 18 20.19 15.65 -12.72
C LYS A 18 21.01 16.92 -12.45
N LYS A 19 20.46 18.07 -12.82
CA LYS A 19 21.13 19.36 -12.64
C LYS A 19 20.85 19.99 -11.26
N GLY A 20 20.07 19.33 -10.42
CA GLY A 20 19.71 19.88 -9.12
C GLY A 20 18.77 21.07 -9.18
N ARG A 21 17.99 21.17 -10.25
CA ARG A 21 17.10 22.32 -10.50
C ARG A 21 15.61 21.97 -10.43
N ALA A 22 15.27 20.70 -10.26
CA ALA A 22 13.87 20.30 -10.22
C ALA A 22 13.20 20.83 -8.95
N VAL A 23 11.98 21.32 -9.10
CA VAL A 23 11.16 21.78 -7.98
C VAL A 23 10.24 20.62 -7.61
N VAL A 24 10.40 20.11 -6.39
CA VAL A 24 9.68 18.95 -5.90
C VAL A 24 8.88 19.36 -4.66
N LEU A 25 7.59 19.09 -4.66
CA LEU A 25 6.72 19.34 -3.51
C LEU A 25 6.06 18.02 -3.12
N ASN A 26 5.78 17.84 -1.83
CA ASN A 26 4.89 16.73 -1.46
C ASN A 26 3.44 17.16 -1.73
N ALA A 27 2.52 16.21 -1.67
CA ALA A 27 1.13 16.47 -2.08
C ALA A 27 0.44 17.53 -1.20
N GLU A 28 0.79 17.62 0.09
CA GLU A 28 0.22 18.65 0.97
C GLU A 28 0.74 20.04 0.55
N GLU A 29 2.03 20.15 0.29
CA GLU A 29 2.64 21.39 -0.18
C GLU A 29 2.05 21.82 -1.52
N MET A 30 1.81 20.85 -2.41
CA MET A 30 1.27 21.14 -3.73
C MET A 30 -0.18 21.63 -3.66
N THR A 31 -0.98 21.05 -2.77
CA THR A 31 -2.35 21.52 -2.55
C THR A 31 -2.35 23.01 -2.24
N GLU A 32 -1.47 23.44 -1.33
CA GLU A 32 -1.35 24.84 -0.95
C GLU A 32 -0.81 25.70 -2.12
N ALA A 33 0.16 25.17 -2.87
CA ALA A 33 0.71 25.90 -4.01
C ALA A 33 -0.36 26.17 -5.08
N VAL A 34 -1.19 25.16 -5.39
CA VAL A 34 -2.25 25.34 -6.39
C VAL A 34 -3.33 26.31 -5.90
N ARG A 35 -3.68 26.23 -4.59
CA ARG A 35 -4.62 27.20 -4.01
C ARG A 35 -4.13 28.65 -4.18
N ARG A 36 -2.84 28.85 -3.92
CA ARG A 36 -2.25 30.18 -3.91
C ARG A 36 -2.04 30.76 -5.33
N MET A 37 -1.60 29.93 -6.26
CA MET A 37 -1.17 30.47 -7.57
C MET A 37 -1.95 29.95 -8.78
N GLY A 38 -2.84 28.97 -8.57
CA GLY A 38 -3.61 28.36 -9.64
C GLY A 38 -2.84 27.25 -10.36
N PRO A 39 -3.56 26.37 -11.07
CA PRO A 39 -2.93 25.19 -11.66
C PRO A 39 -1.96 25.51 -12.79
N GLU A 40 -2.22 26.52 -13.62
CA GLU A 40 -1.32 26.86 -14.72
C GLU A 40 0.05 27.32 -14.20
N LYS A 41 0.07 28.26 -13.25
CA LYS A 41 1.33 28.75 -12.70
C LYS A 41 2.03 27.66 -11.90
N ALA A 42 1.27 26.87 -11.11
CA ALA A 42 1.86 25.77 -10.38
C ALA A 42 2.52 24.76 -11.32
N ALA A 43 1.89 24.47 -12.47
CA ALA A 43 2.48 23.54 -13.45
C ALA A 43 3.77 24.09 -14.06
N ARG A 44 3.88 25.42 -14.21
CA ARG A 44 5.13 26.01 -14.71
C ARG A 44 6.25 25.91 -13.67
N GLU A 45 5.93 26.07 -12.41
CA GLU A 45 6.93 26.18 -11.34
C GLU A 45 7.30 24.85 -10.70
N VAL A 46 6.38 23.86 -10.65
CA VAL A 46 6.60 22.59 -9.94
C VAL A 46 6.80 21.48 -10.96
N ASP A 47 7.83 20.66 -10.75
CA ASP A 47 8.18 19.57 -11.67
C ASP A 47 7.62 18.23 -11.22
N VAL A 48 7.65 17.94 -9.91
CA VAL A 48 7.23 16.64 -9.38
C VAL A 48 6.46 16.85 -8.08
N VAL A 49 5.39 16.09 -7.92
CA VAL A 49 4.68 15.98 -6.64
C VAL A 49 4.90 14.59 -6.08
N THR A 50 5.34 14.50 -4.83
CA THR A 50 5.52 13.20 -4.18
C THR A 50 4.34 12.87 -3.29
N THR A 51 4.02 11.59 -3.25
CA THR A 51 2.88 11.03 -2.54
C THR A 51 3.37 9.95 -1.59
N GLY A 52 2.49 9.49 -0.71
CA GLY A 52 2.84 8.42 0.20
C GLY A 52 1.61 7.77 0.82
N THR A 53 1.72 6.48 1.07
CA THR A 53 0.70 5.73 1.81
C THR A 53 1.37 4.62 2.60
N PHE A 54 0.85 4.33 3.78
CA PHE A 54 1.34 3.25 4.64
C PHE A 54 0.14 2.65 5.35
N SER A 55 -0.31 1.50 4.85
CA SER A 55 -1.57 0.90 5.27
C SER A 55 -1.51 -0.61 5.10
N PRO A 56 -2.36 -1.37 5.81
CA PRO A 56 -2.41 -2.82 5.62
C PRO A 56 -2.78 -3.18 4.17
N MET A 57 -1.96 -4.05 3.59
CA MET A 57 -2.13 -4.53 2.21
C MET A 57 -2.14 -6.06 2.24
N CYS A 58 -3.31 -6.63 2.47
CA CYS A 58 -3.47 -8.06 2.77
C CYS A 58 -3.04 -8.97 1.62
N SER A 59 -3.03 -8.47 0.38
CA SER A 59 -2.62 -9.28 -0.77
C SER A 59 -1.09 -9.43 -0.90
N SER A 60 -0.32 -8.83 -0.02
CA SER A 60 1.14 -8.87 -0.09
C SER A 60 1.68 -10.27 0.08
N GLY A 61 2.87 -10.50 -0.47
CA GLY A 61 3.59 -11.74 -0.24
C GLY A 61 5.04 -11.63 -0.68
N LEU A 62 5.80 -12.68 -0.37
CA LEU A 62 7.24 -12.74 -0.66
C LEU A 62 7.51 -13.94 -1.56
N LEU A 63 8.01 -13.68 -2.76
CA LEU A 63 8.57 -14.70 -3.64
C LEU A 63 10.05 -14.82 -3.32
N PHE A 64 10.50 -16.01 -2.93
CA PHE A 64 11.87 -16.17 -2.48
C PHE A 64 12.47 -17.50 -2.93
N ASN A 65 13.79 -17.54 -2.96
CA ASN A 65 14.56 -18.74 -3.28
C ASN A 65 15.50 -19.00 -2.12
N ILE A 66 15.43 -20.21 -1.56
CA ILE A 66 16.18 -20.54 -0.35
C ILE A 66 17.62 -21.00 -0.64
N GLY A 67 17.97 -21.18 -1.92
CA GLY A 67 19.27 -21.71 -2.29
C GLY A 67 19.36 -23.21 -2.08
N GLN A 68 20.16 -23.89 -2.88
CA GLN A 68 20.37 -25.33 -2.72
C GLN A 68 21.32 -25.60 -1.56
N PRO A 69 21.04 -26.61 -0.75
CA PRO A 69 21.99 -27.00 0.30
C PRO A 69 23.21 -27.71 -0.30
N GLU A 70 24.20 -27.95 0.54
CA GLU A 70 25.28 -28.83 0.16
C GLU A 70 24.69 -30.18 -0.26
N PRO A 71 25.28 -30.85 -1.26
CA PRO A 71 24.69 -32.09 -1.76
C PRO A 71 24.37 -33.08 -0.63
N PRO A 72 23.27 -33.81 -0.77
CA PRO A 72 22.37 -33.89 -1.93
C PRO A 72 21.41 -32.71 -1.99
N LYS A 73 20.98 -32.36 -3.21
CA LYS A 73 20.05 -31.26 -3.46
C LYS A 73 18.61 -31.61 -3.12
N ILE A 74 17.77 -30.60 -2.95
CA ILE A 74 16.37 -30.75 -2.63
C ILE A 74 15.48 -30.06 -3.65
N ARG A 75 14.32 -30.67 -3.92
CA ARG A 75 13.20 -29.99 -4.58
C ARG A 75 12.07 -29.95 -3.55
N THR A 76 11.84 -28.79 -2.98
CA THR A 76 10.92 -28.68 -1.85
C THR A 76 9.48 -28.88 -2.32
N THR A 77 8.69 -29.57 -1.48
CA THR A 77 7.25 -29.71 -1.70
C THR A 77 6.46 -29.04 -0.60
N ARG A 78 7.07 -28.85 0.58
CA ARG A 78 6.52 -28.02 1.66
C ARG A 78 7.65 -27.19 2.26
N VAL A 79 7.33 -25.93 2.58
CA VAL A 79 8.28 -24.99 3.19
C VAL A 79 7.58 -24.24 4.32
N TRP A 80 8.29 -24.02 5.42
CA TRP A 80 7.83 -23.20 6.54
C TRP A 80 8.90 -22.19 6.91
N MET A 81 8.47 -20.98 7.25
CA MET A 81 9.33 -19.92 7.80
C MET A 81 8.77 -19.53 9.16
N ASN A 82 9.51 -19.79 10.24
CA ASN A 82 9.02 -19.62 11.62
C ASN A 82 7.65 -20.29 11.81
N ASP A 83 7.53 -21.52 11.30
CA ASP A 83 6.32 -22.36 11.37
C ASP A 83 5.14 -21.82 10.54
N VAL A 84 5.32 -20.78 9.75
CA VAL A 84 4.29 -20.29 8.84
C VAL A 84 4.52 -20.94 7.47
N PRO A 85 3.52 -21.68 6.94
CA PRO A 85 3.73 -22.36 5.67
C PRO A 85 3.82 -21.40 4.49
N ALA A 86 4.70 -21.73 3.55
CA ALA A 86 4.84 -21.02 2.28
C ALA A 86 4.52 -21.98 1.14
N TYR A 87 3.93 -21.45 0.07
CA TYR A 87 3.59 -22.25 -1.08
C TYR A 87 4.86 -22.70 -1.82
N ALA A 88 5.01 -24.01 -2.00
CA ALA A 88 6.22 -24.58 -2.60
C ALA A 88 5.93 -25.36 -3.89
N GLY A 89 4.77 -25.15 -4.51
CA GLY A 89 4.44 -25.76 -5.80
C GLY A 89 5.10 -25.05 -6.98
N LEU A 90 6.40 -24.78 -6.85
CA LEU A 90 7.22 -24.06 -7.81
C LEU A 90 8.46 -24.91 -8.10
N ALA A 91 9.42 -24.39 -8.85
CA ALA A 91 10.61 -25.16 -9.17
C ALA A 91 11.56 -25.20 -8.00
N ALA A 92 12.12 -26.37 -7.79
CA ALA A 92 13.23 -26.66 -6.87
C ALA A 92 13.06 -25.99 -5.50
N VAL A 93 13.71 -24.85 -5.28
CA VAL A 93 13.79 -24.22 -3.97
C VAL A 93 13.14 -22.82 -3.97
N ASP A 94 12.28 -22.55 -4.94
CA ASP A 94 11.44 -21.35 -4.93
C ASP A 94 10.23 -21.58 -4.02
N ALA A 95 9.78 -20.51 -3.36
CA ALA A 95 8.58 -20.56 -2.53
C ALA A 95 7.91 -19.19 -2.51
N TYR A 96 6.63 -19.17 -2.15
CA TYR A 96 5.86 -17.92 -2.01
C TYR A 96 5.17 -17.92 -0.65
N LEU A 97 5.43 -16.86 0.13
CA LEU A 97 4.84 -16.70 1.46
C LEU A 97 3.81 -15.58 1.42
N GLY A 98 2.55 -15.92 1.64
CA GLY A 98 1.49 -14.91 1.72
C GLY A 98 1.53 -14.17 3.04
N ALA A 99 1.28 -12.86 3.00
CA ALA A 99 1.31 -12.03 4.21
C ALA A 99 0.26 -12.45 5.24
N THR A 100 -0.88 -12.97 4.78
CA THR A 100 -1.95 -13.36 5.71
C THR A 100 -1.88 -14.83 6.15
N GLU A 101 -0.86 -15.56 5.70
CA GLU A 101 -0.71 -16.96 6.09
C GLU A 101 -0.43 -17.09 7.58
N LEU A 102 -0.98 -18.12 8.21
CA LEU A 102 -0.92 -18.34 9.66
C LEU A 102 -0.18 -19.63 9.99
N PRO A 103 0.44 -19.73 11.18
CA PRO A 103 0.95 -21.03 11.65
C PRO A 103 -0.17 -22.04 11.70
N GLU A 104 0.12 -23.29 11.32
CA GLU A 104 -0.90 -24.34 11.25
C GLU A 104 -1.46 -24.71 12.63
N ASP A 105 -0.66 -24.60 13.68
CA ASP A 105 -0.97 -25.16 14.99
C ASP A 105 -1.02 -24.14 16.12
N ASP A 106 -1.41 -22.91 15.86
CA ASP A 106 -1.59 -21.93 16.93
C ASP A 106 -2.99 -22.05 17.52
N PRO A 107 -3.14 -22.56 18.75
CA PRO A 107 -4.47 -22.73 19.33
C PRO A 107 -5.21 -21.42 19.59
N GLN A 108 -4.48 -20.32 19.73
CA GLN A 108 -5.12 -19.01 19.97
C GLN A 108 -5.82 -18.48 18.73
N ASN A 109 -5.55 -19.05 17.55
CA ASN A 109 -6.26 -18.70 16.32
C ASN A 109 -7.51 -19.55 16.11
N LYS A 110 -7.69 -20.60 16.92
CA LYS A 110 -8.79 -21.57 16.75
C LYS A 110 -9.96 -21.33 17.69
N VAL A 111 -9.92 -20.24 18.46
CA VAL A 111 -10.99 -19.85 19.36
C VAL A 111 -11.47 -18.44 18.99
N TYR A 112 -12.77 -18.20 19.15
CA TYR A 112 -13.33 -16.88 18.85
C TYR A 112 -12.95 -15.90 19.97
N PRO A 113 -12.50 -14.68 19.66
CA PRO A 113 -12.37 -14.08 18.31
C PRO A 113 -11.09 -14.46 17.55
N GLY A 114 -10.08 -15.02 18.21
CA GLY A 114 -8.80 -15.34 17.60
C GLY A 114 -7.79 -14.21 17.74
N GLN A 115 -6.56 -14.54 18.12
CA GLN A 115 -5.56 -13.50 18.40
C GLN A 115 -4.67 -13.16 17.21
N PHE A 116 -4.31 -14.14 16.38
CA PHE A 116 -3.53 -13.93 15.15
C PHE A 116 -2.26 -13.10 15.41
N LYS A 117 -1.47 -13.51 16.41
CA LYS A 117 -0.31 -12.75 16.84
C LYS A 117 0.85 -12.77 15.86
N TYR A 118 0.95 -13.80 15.03
CA TYR A 118 2.08 -14.00 14.15
C TYR A 118 1.61 -14.67 12.85
N GLY A 119 2.20 -14.28 11.74
CA GLY A 119 1.91 -14.88 10.45
C GLY A 119 2.91 -14.43 9.40
N GLY A 120 2.58 -14.63 8.14
CA GLY A 120 3.49 -14.34 7.03
C GLY A 120 3.99 -12.91 7.02
N ALA A 121 3.15 -11.95 7.35
CA ALA A 121 3.56 -10.55 7.41
C ALA A 121 4.66 -10.32 8.44
N HIS A 122 4.57 -11.01 9.57
CA HIS A 122 5.59 -10.89 10.62
C HIS A 122 6.90 -11.55 10.20
N VAL A 123 6.84 -12.64 9.44
CA VAL A 123 8.04 -13.26 8.86
C VAL A 123 8.72 -12.26 7.93
N ILE A 124 7.95 -11.59 7.07
CA ILE A 124 8.50 -10.59 6.14
C ILE A 124 9.16 -9.46 6.94
N GLU A 125 8.50 -8.99 7.98
CA GLU A 125 9.07 -7.95 8.86
C GLU A 125 10.36 -8.44 9.52
N ASP A 126 10.38 -9.68 10.03
CA ASP A 126 11.58 -10.25 10.66
C ASP A 126 12.75 -10.28 9.66
N LEU A 127 12.49 -10.74 8.43
CA LEU A 127 13.53 -10.80 7.40
C LEU A 127 14.09 -9.41 7.08
N VAL A 128 13.20 -8.44 6.86
CA VAL A 128 13.66 -7.09 6.48
C VAL A 128 14.38 -6.40 7.64
N ALA A 129 14.06 -6.77 8.88
CA ALA A 129 14.74 -6.25 10.07
C ALA A 129 16.09 -6.94 10.33
N GLY A 130 16.46 -7.94 9.52
CA GLY A 130 17.73 -8.66 9.70
C GLY A 130 17.66 -9.76 10.76
N ARG A 131 16.47 -10.09 11.24
CA ARG A 131 16.32 -11.14 12.26
C ARG A 131 16.39 -12.53 11.62
N SER A 132 16.85 -13.49 12.40
CA SER A 132 16.92 -14.88 11.97
C SER A 132 15.53 -15.49 11.90
N VAL A 133 15.33 -16.35 10.89
CA VAL A 133 14.07 -17.07 10.67
C VAL A 133 14.40 -18.55 10.57
N HIS A 134 13.60 -19.39 11.23
CA HIS A 134 13.74 -20.83 11.17
C HIS A 134 13.08 -21.34 9.88
N LEU A 135 13.91 -21.92 9.00
CA LEU A 135 13.47 -22.46 7.72
C LEU A 135 13.40 -23.99 7.81
N ARG A 136 12.23 -24.56 7.55
CA ARG A 136 12.07 -26.01 7.40
C ARG A 136 11.49 -26.30 6.02
N ALA A 137 11.91 -27.41 5.43
CA ALA A 137 11.36 -27.87 4.17
C ALA A 137 11.35 -29.38 4.12
N THR A 138 10.39 -29.94 3.39
CA THR A 138 10.32 -31.37 3.13
C THR A 138 10.11 -31.63 1.65
N SER A 139 10.42 -32.87 1.24
CA SER A 139 10.29 -33.31 -0.13
C SER A 139 10.10 -34.83 -0.13
N TYR A 140 9.49 -35.35 -1.16
CA TYR A 140 9.39 -36.81 -1.31
C TYR A 140 10.68 -37.43 -1.87
N GLY A 141 11.60 -36.63 -2.39
CA GLY A 141 12.84 -37.09 -2.97
C GLY A 141 12.68 -37.65 -4.39
N THR A 142 13.59 -37.25 -5.28
CA THR A 142 13.65 -37.75 -6.63
C THR A 142 15.08 -38.16 -6.95
N ASP A 143 15.30 -38.81 -8.07
CA ASP A 143 16.65 -39.24 -8.43
C ASP A 143 17.60 -38.04 -8.56
N CYS A 144 17.14 -36.91 -9.08
CA CYS A 144 17.98 -35.73 -9.24
C CYS A 144 17.94 -34.77 -8.04
N TYR A 145 16.95 -34.93 -7.15
CA TYR A 145 16.83 -34.15 -5.92
C TYR A 145 16.52 -35.10 -4.77
N PRO A 146 17.51 -35.86 -4.31
CA PRO A 146 17.22 -36.95 -3.37
C PRO A 146 17.00 -36.51 -1.91
N ARG A 147 17.41 -35.30 -1.52
CA ARG A 147 17.23 -34.85 -0.13
C ARG A 147 15.74 -34.72 0.20
N ARG A 148 15.36 -35.23 1.36
CA ARG A 148 13.95 -35.26 1.78
C ARG A 148 13.59 -34.24 2.86
N SER A 149 14.58 -33.62 3.49
CA SER A 149 14.32 -32.63 4.52
C SER A 149 15.43 -31.61 4.60
N LEU A 150 15.08 -30.42 5.09
CA LEU A 150 16.02 -29.34 5.30
C LEU A 150 15.54 -28.59 6.55
N ASP A 151 16.48 -28.27 7.43
CA ASP A 151 16.19 -27.52 8.65
C ASP A 151 17.40 -26.64 8.93
N ARG A 152 17.18 -25.32 8.89
CA ARG A 152 18.28 -24.39 9.15
C ARG A 152 17.72 -23.03 9.54
N THR A 153 18.58 -22.19 10.08
CA THR A 153 18.28 -20.80 10.38
C THR A 153 18.81 -19.92 9.26
N VAL A 154 18.00 -19.00 8.78
CA VAL A 154 18.37 -18.09 7.69
C VAL A 154 18.07 -16.65 8.08
N THR A 155 18.82 -15.74 7.46
CA THR A 155 18.50 -14.31 7.45
C THR A 155 18.17 -13.91 6.02
N LEU A 156 17.73 -12.68 5.83
CA LEU A 156 17.45 -12.17 4.48
C LEU A 156 18.68 -12.29 3.56
N ALA A 157 19.89 -12.09 4.13
CA ALA A 157 21.12 -12.19 3.34
C ALA A 157 21.36 -13.59 2.78
N ASP A 158 20.84 -14.62 3.46
CA ASP A 158 21.04 -16.01 3.03
C ASP A 158 20.10 -16.42 1.89
N LEU A 159 19.03 -15.66 1.64
CA LEU A 159 18.11 -15.99 0.56
C LEU A 159 18.69 -15.52 -0.78
N THR A 160 18.71 -16.41 -1.77
CA THR A 160 19.26 -16.08 -3.09
C THR A 160 18.45 -14.99 -3.77
N CYS A 161 17.13 -15.01 -3.55
CA CYS A 161 16.20 -14.03 -4.10
C CYS A 161 15.09 -13.80 -3.07
N ALA A 162 14.66 -12.56 -2.92
CA ALA A 162 13.56 -12.21 -2.03
C ALA A 162 12.85 -10.98 -2.62
N GLN A 163 11.71 -11.22 -3.30
CA GLN A 163 10.95 -10.16 -3.96
C GLN A 163 9.63 -9.95 -3.25
N LEU A 164 9.43 -8.73 -2.74
CA LEU A 164 8.11 -8.34 -2.22
C LEU A 164 7.19 -8.17 -3.42
N LEU A 165 6.07 -8.87 -3.40
CA LEU A 165 5.07 -8.78 -4.44
C LEU A 165 3.77 -8.35 -3.78
N ASN A 166 3.20 -7.27 -4.29
CA ASN A 166 1.95 -6.77 -3.75
C ASN A 166 0.98 -6.56 -4.90
N PRO A 167 0.10 -7.54 -5.17
CA PRO A 167 -0.77 -7.47 -6.34
C PRO A 167 -1.96 -6.53 -6.19
N ARG A 168 -2.13 -5.87 -5.02
CA ARG A 168 -3.21 -4.88 -4.86
C ARG A 168 -2.76 -3.85 -3.83
N ASN A 169 -2.31 -2.70 -4.32
CA ASN A 169 -1.83 -1.62 -3.46
C ASN A 169 -2.35 -0.28 -3.98
N CYS A 170 -2.22 0.75 -3.15
CA CYS A 170 -2.64 2.11 -3.46
C CYS A 170 -4.12 2.18 -3.85
N TYR A 171 -4.95 1.36 -3.19
CA TYR A 171 -6.37 1.29 -3.51
C TYR A 171 -6.99 2.69 -3.53
N GLN A 172 -7.60 3.02 -4.66
CA GLN A 172 -8.20 4.34 -4.89
C GLN A 172 -9.57 4.37 -4.18
N ASN A 173 -9.52 4.37 -2.85
CA ASN A 173 -10.73 4.47 -2.05
C ASN A 173 -10.43 5.14 -0.72
N TYR A 174 -11.49 5.38 0.01
CA TYR A 174 -11.42 5.90 1.37
C TYR A 174 -12.60 5.30 2.13
N ASN A 175 -12.37 4.94 3.38
CA ASN A 175 -13.36 4.17 4.12
C ASN A 175 -13.30 4.52 5.60
N ALA A 176 -14.49 4.60 6.22
CA ALA A 176 -14.60 4.78 7.67
C ALA A 176 -15.70 3.85 8.16
N ALA A 177 -15.42 3.13 9.23
CA ALA A 177 -16.28 2.05 9.70
C ALA A 177 -16.69 2.28 11.15
N VAL A 178 -17.96 2.03 11.44
CA VAL A 178 -18.52 2.00 12.80
C VAL A 178 -19.34 0.73 12.96
N ASN A 179 -19.80 0.48 14.18
CA ASN A 179 -20.61 -0.68 14.52
C ASN A 179 -21.80 -0.22 15.37
N CYS A 180 -22.98 -0.25 14.80
CA CYS A 180 -24.20 0.18 15.50
C CYS A 180 -24.83 -0.94 16.34
N THR A 181 -24.28 -2.17 16.31
CA THR A 181 -24.83 -3.27 17.12
C THR A 181 -24.40 -3.16 18.58
N SER A 182 -24.95 -4.03 19.41
CA SER A 182 -24.66 -4.03 20.85
C SER A 182 -23.46 -4.91 21.25
N ARG A 183 -22.78 -5.55 20.28
CA ARG A 183 -21.59 -6.37 20.58
C ARG A 183 -20.40 -5.89 19.76
N THR A 184 -19.19 -6.12 20.25
CA THR A 184 -17.98 -5.86 19.47
C THR A 184 -17.98 -6.74 18.23
N ILE A 185 -17.62 -6.17 17.07
CA ILE A 185 -17.37 -6.96 15.87
C ILE A 185 -15.92 -6.82 15.44
N TYR A 186 -15.41 -7.84 14.77
CA TYR A 186 -14.00 -7.92 14.39
C TYR A 186 -13.92 -7.95 12.88
N THR A 187 -13.25 -6.95 12.30
CA THR A 187 -13.26 -6.72 10.86
C THR A 187 -11.86 -6.46 10.34
N TYR A 188 -11.71 -6.44 9.00
CA TYR A 188 -10.45 -6.06 8.37
C TYR A 188 -10.10 -4.59 8.67
N MET A 189 -11.08 -3.80 9.12
CA MET A 189 -10.85 -2.42 9.58
C MET A 189 -10.43 -2.39 11.05
N GLY A 190 -10.27 -3.55 11.70
CA GLY A 190 -9.98 -3.68 13.11
C GLY A 190 -11.24 -3.91 13.94
N PRO A 191 -11.10 -4.05 15.26
CA PRO A 191 -12.26 -4.19 16.14
C PRO A 191 -13.09 -2.93 16.17
N LEU A 192 -14.39 -3.09 16.03
CA LEU A 192 -15.37 -1.98 16.10
C LEU A 192 -16.24 -2.18 17.33
N LYS A 193 -16.13 -1.26 18.26
CA LYS A 193 -16.84 -1.32 19.54
C LYS A 193 -18.34 -1.09 19.36
N PRO A 194 -19.16 -1.68 20.23
CA PRO A 194 -20.60 -1.53 20.11
C PRO A 194 -21.06 -0.09 20.23
N ASP A 195 -22.24 0.17 19.70
CA ASP A 195 -22.91 1.47 19.84
C ASP A 195 -22.08 2.63 19.32
N MET A 196 -21.32 2.39 18.24
CA MET A 196 -20.49 3.39 17.57
C MET A 196 -19.47 4.05 18.51
N ARG A 197 -18.77 3.27 19.35
CA ARG A 197 -17.83 3.85 20.31
C ARG A 197 -16.44 4.12 19.72
N ASN A 198 -16.18 3.73 18.48
CA ASN A 198 -14.98 4.13 17.75
C ASN A 198 -15.29 4.16 16.27
N VAL A 199 -14.51 4.98 15.54
CA VAL A 199 -14.50 4.99 14.08
C VAL A 199 -13.12 4.57 13.63
N ASN A 200 -13.03 3.48 12.86
CA ASN A 200 -11.77 3.10 12.23
C ASN A 200 -11.80 3.56 10.77
N PHE A 201 -10.70 4.14 10.30
CA PHE A 201 -10.69 4.68 8.94
C PHE A 201 -9.37 4.37 8.23
N ALA A 202 -9.43 4.32 6.90
CA ALA A 202 -8.28 3.98 6.06
C ALA A 202 -8.25 4.88 4.82
N THR A 203 -7.27 5.76 4.78
CA THR A 203 -6.87 6.51 3.58
C THR A 203 -5.65 7.35 3.94
N ALA A 204 -4.80 7.61 2.95
CA ALA A 204 -3.70 8.56 3.12
C ALA A 204 -4.14 10.00 2.80
N GLY A 205 -5.43 10.20 2.50
CA GLY A 205 -5.95 11.52 2.19
C GLY A 205 -5.29 12.12 0.96
N CYS A 206 -4.97 13.39 1.04
CA CYS A 206 -4.36 14.07 -0.10
C CYS A 206 -2.97 13.54 -0.45
N LEU A 207 -2.34 12.75 0.44
CA LEU A 207 -1.07 12.11 0.13
C LEU A 207 -1.22 10.85 -0.73
N SER A 208 -2.44 10.35 -0.91
CA SER A 208 -2.67 9.09 -1.63
C SER A 208 -2.20 9.19 -3.09
N PRO A 209 -1.37 8.24 -3.55
CA PRO A 209 -0.87 8.31 -4.93
C PRO A 209 -1.97 8.40 -5.98
N LEU A 210 -3.00 7.58 -5.89
CA LEU A 210 -4.01 7.54 -6.94
C LEU A 210 -5.06 8.65 -6.82
N PHE A 211 -5.04 9.45 -5.75
CA PHE A 211 -5.82 10.69 -5.72
C PHE A 211 -5.09 11.82 -6.45
N ASN A 212 -3.76 11.70 -6.57
CA ASN A 212 -2.95 12.72 -7.25
C ASN A 212 -2.79 12.44 -8.74
N ASP A 213 -3.11 11.24 -9.19
CA ASP A 213 -3.19 10.90 -10.61
C ASP A 213 -4.40 9.98 -10.81
N PRO A 214 -5.61 10.52 -10.63
CA PRO A 214 -6.81 9.67 -10.54
C PRO A 214 -7.20 9.00 -11.86
N TRP A 215 -6.65 9.48 -12.99
CA TRP A 215 -6.94 8.93 -14.31
C TRP A 215 -5.75 8.16 -14.89
N PHE A 216 -4.73 7.88 -14.08
CA PHE A 216 -3.55 7.14 -14.50
C PHE A 216 -2.89 7.75 -15.75
N ARG A 217 -2.73 9.09 -15.72
CA ARG A 217 -2.08 9.81 -16.82
C ARG A 217 -0.59 9.51 -16.89
N THR A 218 0.05 9.30 -15.74
CA THR A 218 1.49 9.09 -15.65
C THR A 218 1.86 7.78 -14.97
N ILE A 219 0.99 7.24 -14.12
CA ILE A 219 1.24 5.97 -13.44
C ILE A 219 0.85 4.82 -14.35
N GLY A 220 1.78 3.90 -14.59
CA GLY A 220 1.53 2.70 -15.37
C GLY A 220 2.60 1.66 -15.14
N THR A 221 2.53 0.57 -15.88
CA THR A 221 3.53 -0.49 -15.80
C THR A 221 4.91 0.08 -16.11
N GLY A 222 5.87 -0.10 -15.20
CA GLY A 222 7.22 0.43 -15.34
C GLY A 222 7.47 1.71 -14.57
N THR A 223 6.45 2.28 -13.94
CA THR A 223 6.64 3.47 -13.09
C THR A 223 7.48 3.08 -11.87
N ARG A 224 8.60 3.79 -11.68
CA ARG A 224 9.49 3.59 -10.52
C ARG A 224 8.86 4.24 -9.29
N ILE A 225 8.92 3.56 -8.15
CA ILE A 225 8.27 4.00 -6.93
C ILE A 225 9.18 3.79 -5.72
N PHE A 226 8.90 4.52 -4.63
CA PHE A 226 9.34 4.14 -3.29
C PHE A 226 8.50 2.94 -2.88
N LEU A 227 9.15 1.87 -2.42
CA LEU A 227 8.44 0.69 -1.95
C LEU A 227 9.18 0.11 -0.74
N GLY A 228 8.54 0.16 0.40
CA GLY A 228 9.08 -0.44 1.61
C GLY A 228 10.39 0.16 2.12
N GLY A 229 10.76 1.35 1.68
CA GLY A 229 12.03 1.97 2.03
C GLY A 229 13.11 1.84 0.96
N GLY A 230 12.85 1.04 -0.06
CA GLY A 230 13.70 0.92 -1.23
C GLY A 230 12.99 1.39 -2.48
N GLN A 231 13.55 1.07 -3.63
CA GLN A 231 12.93 1.38 -4.91
C GLN A 231 12.26 0.14 -5.46
N GLY A 232 11.09 0.34 -6.06
CA GLY A 232 10.35 -0.73 -6.71
C GLY A 232 9.66 -0.21 -7.95
N TYR A 233 8.74 -1.02 -8.50
CA TYR A 233 8.07 -0.70 -9.74
C TYR A 233 6.61 -1.11 -9.70
N VAL A 234 5.77 -0.31 -10.37
CA VAL A 234 4.43 -0.75 -10.75
C VAL A 234 4.60 -1.77 -11.87
N ILE A 235 3.93 -2.92 -11.75
CA ILE A 235 4.04 -3.99 -12.76
C ILE A 235 2.71 -4.32 -13.43
N GLY A 236 1.68 -3.55 -13.13
CA GLY A 236 0.40 -3.70 -13.81
C GLY A 236 -0.76 -3.17 -12.98
N ALA A 237 -1.95 -3.30 -13.53
CA ALA A 237 -3.18 -3.03 -12.79
C ALA A 237 -3.28 -4.06 -11.66
N GLY A 238 -3.70 -3.62 -10.49
CA GLY A 238 -3.84 -4.52 -9.35
C GLY A 238 -5.06 -5.41 -9.46
N THR A 239 -5.09 -6.46 -8.64
CA THR A 239 -6.30 -7.27 -8.53
C THR A 239 -7.44 -6.40 -8.03
N GLN A 240 -8.61 -6.61 -8.54
CA GLN A 240 -9.81 -5.79 -8.27
C GLN A 240 -9.71 -4.35 -8.79
N HIS A 241 -8.81 -4.08 -9.74
CA HIS A 241 -8.79 -2.78 -10.40
C HIS A 241 -10.08 -2.57 -11.17
N ASP A 242 -10.76 -1.45 -10.91
CA ASP A 242 -11.96 -1.04 -11.63
C ASP A 242 -11.60 0.20 -12.47
N PRO A 243 -11.60 0.08 -13.80
CA PRO A 243 -11.24 1.24 -14.64
C PRO A 243 -12.36 2.27 -14.80
N SER A 244 -13.59 1.96 -14.37
CA SER A 244 -14.77 2.80 -14.65
C SER A 244 -15.64 3.07 -13.41
N PRO A 245 -15.07 3.46 -12.27
CA PRO A 245 -15.90 3.69 -11.09
C PRO A 245 -16.74 4.94 -11.24
N GLN A 246 -17.87 4.98 -10.55
CA GLN A 246 -18.59 6.24 -10.38
C GLN A 246 -17.73 7.19 -9.55
N ARG A 247 -17.73 8.46 -9.92
CA ARG A 247 -16.89 9.46 -9.26
C ARG A 247 -17.70 10.68 -8.83
N THR A 248 -17.17 11.40 -7.85
CA THR A 248 -17.69 12.71 -7.47
C THR A 248 -17.39 13.73 -8.56
N GLU A 249 -17.95 14.92 -8.43
CA GLU A 249 -17.61 16.04 -9.33
C GLU A 249 -16.13 16.37 -9.31
N LYS A 250 -15.46 16.09 -8.22
CA LYS A 250 -14.01 16.33 -8.07
C LYS A 250 -13.14 15.17 -8.56
N GLY A 251 -13.76 14.12 -9.13
CA GLY A 251 -13.03 12.98 -9.69
C GLY A 251 -12.69 11.87 -8.70
N LEU A 252 -13.09 11.99 -7.43
CA LEU A 252 -12.83 10.93 -6.45
C LEU A 252 -13.81 9.77 -6.66
N PRO A 253 -13.35 8.53 -6.61
CA PRO A 253 -14.26 7.41 -6.78
C PRO A 253 -15.19 7.26 -5.58
N LEU A 254 -16.44 6.86 -5.85
CA LEU A 254 -17.45 6.66 -4.81
C LEU A 254 -17.37 5.29 -4.16
N SER A 255 -16.57 4.39 -4.73
CA SER A 255 -16.36 3.04 -4.20
C SER A 255 -14.89 2.66 -4.42
N GLY A 256 -14.48 1.56 -3.84
CA GLY A 256 -13.14 1.05 -4.10
C GLY A 256 -12.94 0.81 -5.58
N SER A 257 -11.86 1.31 -6.14
CA SER A 257 -11.70 1.32 -7.59
C SER A 257 -10.26 1.01 -8.02
N GLY A 258 -9.53 1.99 -8.54
CA GLY A 258 -8.20 1.76 -9.08
C GLY A 258 -7.23 1.18 -8.07
N THR A 259 -6.38 0.28 -8.52
CA THR A 259 -5.36 -0.32 -7.68
C THR A 259 -4.20 -0.79 -8.54
N LEU A 260 -3.05 -0.93 -7.93
CA LEU A 260 -1.78 -1.22 -8.62
C LEU A 260 -1.19 -2.53 -8.13
N MET A 261 -0.55 -3.24 -9.04
CA MET A 261 0.34 -4.34 -8.70
C MET A 261 1.77 -3.81 -8.68
N VAL A 262 2.47 -4.02 -7.55
CA VAL A 262 3.82 -3.49 -7.37
C VAL A 262 4.77 -4.59 -6.92
N ARG A 263 6.08 -4.41 -7.21
CA ARG A 263 7.11 -5.34 -6.77
C ARG A 263 8.41 -4.63 -6.46
N GLY A 264 9.21 -5.20 -5.55
CA GLY A 264 10.53 -4.70 -5.26
C GLY A 264 11.39 -5.72 -4.54
N ASP A 265 12.70 -5.48 -4.53
CA ASP A 265 13.66 -6.37 -3.86
C ASP A 265 13.62 -6.10 -2.35
N LEU A 266 13.23 -7.12 -1.58
CA LEU A 266 13.15 -6.99 -0.13
C LEU A 266 14.48 -6.56 0.50
N LYS A 267 15.59 -6.95 -0.12
CA LYS A 267 16.93 -6.63 0.40
C LYS A 267 17.23 -5.14 0.42
N GLY A 268 16.53 -4.35 -0.37
CA GLY A 268 16.66 -2.89 -0.35
C GLY A 268 15.69 -2.19 0.58
N MET A 269 14.85 -2.94 1.30
CA MET A 269 13.76 -2.37 2.10
C MET A 269 14.13 -2.24 3.58
N LYS A 270 13.25 -1.60 4.34
CA LYS A 270 13.50 -1.28 5.76
C LYS A 270 12.26 -1.61 6.60
N PRO A 271 12.46 -2.10 7.85
CA PRO A 271 11.32 -2.48 8.69
C PRO A 271 10.41 -1.32 9.07
N ARG A 272 10.90 -0.08 9.02
CA ARG A 272 10.04 1.08 9.26
C ARG A 272 8.85 1.13 8.30
N TYR A 273 9.03 0.63 7.07
CA TYR A 273 8.02 0.74 6.03
C TYR A 273 7.40 -0.60 5.64
N LEU A 274 7.68 -1.66 6.41
CA LEU A 274 7.08 -2.98 6.23
C LEU A 274 6.83 -3.58 7.62
N ARG A 275 5.57 -3.51 8.09
CA ARG A 275 5.25 -3.93 9.45
C ARG A 275 4.16 -4.99 9.44
N GLY A 276 4.40 -6.08 10.14
CA GLY A 276 3.37 -7.08 10.40
C GLY A 276 2.32 -6.51 11.34
N LEU A 277 1.07 -6.80 11.03
CA LEU A 277 -0.08 -6.29 11.78
C LEU A 277 -1.00 -7.44 12.16
N SER A 278 -1.39 -7.49 13.43
CA SER A 278 -2.31 -8.51 13.93
C SER A 278 -3.65 -7.85 14.24
N LEU A 279 -4.69 -8.33 13.59
CA LEU A 279 -6.05 -7.81 13.78
C LEU A 279 -6.86 -8.87 14.51
N THR A 280 -7.10 -8.65 15.81
CA THR A 280 -7.88 -9.58 16.64
C THR A 280 -9.19 -9.92 15.96
N GLY A 281 -9.48 -11.20 15.90
CA GLY A 281 -10.73 -11.70 15.34
C GLY A 281 -10.82 -11.66 13.81
N TYR A 282 -9.73 -11.22 13.14
CA TYR A 282 -9.72 -11.15 11.66
C TYR A 282 -8.51 -11.89 11.06
N GLY A 283 -7.30 -11.56 11.47
CA GLY A 283 -6.12 -12.19 10.90
C GLY A 283 -4.90 -11.29 10.92
N VAL A 284 -3.93 -11.66 10.08
CA VAL A 284 -2.64 -10.98 9.96
C VAL A 284 -2.61 -10.22 8.63
N SER A 285 -1.96 -9.08 8.61
CA SER A 285 -1.76 -8.30 7.39
C SER A 285 -0.39 -7.64 7.41
N LEU A 286 0.06 -7.15 6.27
CA LEU A 286 1.32 -6.42 6.15
C LEU A 286 1.02 -4.97 5.77
N SER A 287 1.49 -4.04 6.60
CA SER A 287 1.48 -2.62 6.23
C SER A 287 2.68 -2.35 5.34
N VAL A 288 2.41 -1.77 4.18
CA VAL A 288 3.42 -1.57 3.13
C VAL A 288 3.50 -0.09 2.79
N GLY A 289 4.71 0.47 2.85
CA GLY A 289 4.96 1.86 2.47
C GLY A 289 5.17 1.99 0.97
N VAL A 290 4.37 2.85 0.34
CA VAL A 290 4.49 3.15 -1.09
C VAL A 290 4.47 4.66 -1.27
N GLY A 291 5.38 5.16 -2.11
CA GLY A 291 5.35 6.55 -2.57
C GLY A 291 5.54 6.58 -4.07
N ILE A 292 4.74 7.40 -4.75
CA ILE A 292 4.80 7.49 -6.21
C ILE A 292 5.04 8.96 -6.56
N PRO A 293 6.05 9.24 -7.39
CA PRO A 293 6.25 10.60 -7.86
C PRO A 293 5.30 10.88 -9.02
N ILE A 294 4.64 12.03 -8.98
CA ILE A 294 3.71 12.45 -10.02
C ILE A 294 4.38 13.57 -10.81
N PRO A 295 4.81 13.32 -12.05
CA PRO A 295 5.38 14.39 -12.87
C PRO A 295 4.29 15.38 -13.27
N ILE A 296 4.55 16.66 -13.07
CA ILE A 296 3.58 17.72 -13.39
C ILE A 296 3.83 18.18 -14.83
N LEU A 297 3.25 17.42 -15.75
CA LEU A 297 3.50 17.63 -17.18
C LEU A 297 2.71 18.79 -17.76
N ASN A 298 1.61 19.17 -17.11
CA ASN A 298 0.72 20.21 -17.62
C ASN A 298 -0.20 20.70 -16.49
N GLU A 299 -1.02 21.70 -16.79
CA GLU A 299 -1.94 22.26 -15.81
C GLU A 299 -3.04 21.29 -15.36
N GLU A 300 -3.37 20.30 -16.19
CA GLU A 300 -4.31 19.26 -15.77
C GLU A 300 -3.73 18.43 -14.61
N MET A 301 -2.46 18.04 -14.74
CA MET A 301 -1.79 17.29 -13.66
C MET A 301 -1.71 18.13 -12.38
N ALA A 302 -1.39 19.42 -12.51
CA ALA A 302 -1.37 20.31 -11.33
C ALA A 302 -2.76 20.41 -10.69
N ALA A 303 -3.81 20.44 -11.49
CA ALA A 303 -5.18 20.52 -10.97
C ALA A 303 -5.55 19.24 -10.23
N PHE A 304 -5.08 18.10 -10.68
CA PHE A 304 -5.33 16.83 -9.97
C PHE A 304 -4.68 16.82 -8.58
N THR A 305 -3.53 17.45 -8.49
CA THR A 305 -2.80 17.48 -7.21
C THR A 305 -3.22 18.60 -6.29
N UNK A 306 -4.10 19.31 -6.71
CA UNK A 306 -4.55 20.33 -5.82
C UNK A 306 -6.04 20.46 -5.91
N UNK A 307 -6.51 21.08 -5.39
CA UNK A 307 -7.84 21.20 -5.34
C UNK A 307 -8.51 21.85 -6.47
N UNK A 308 -7.82 21.97 -7.33
CA UNK A 308 -8.47 22.62 -8.31
C UNK A 308 -9.64 21.82 -8.75
N UNK A 309 -9.69 21.54 -9.32
CA UNK A 309 -10.71 20.89 -9.91
C UNK A 309 -10.97 19.52 -9.42
N THR A 310 -10.00 18.81 -9.49
CA THR A 310 -10.21 17.41 -9.09
C THR A 310 -9.38 17.05 -7.87
N GLY A 311 -8.32 17.79 -7.62
CA GLY A 311 -7.47 17.56 -6.46
C GLY A 311 -8.19 17.87 -5.16
N VAL A 312 -7.75 17.22 -4.09
CA VAL A 312 -8.44 17.34 -2.82
C VAL A 312 -7.44 17.57 -1.69
N SER A 313 -7.74 18.52 -0.85
CA SER A 313 -7.05 18.63 0.44
C SER A 313 -7.73 17.70 1.42
N ASN A 314 -7.05 17.44 2.53
CA ASN A 314 -7.65 16.64 3.61
C ASN A 314 -8.96 17.25 4.11
N GLU A 315 -9.10 18.56 3.98
CA GLU A 315 -10.31 19.26 4.41
C GLU A 315 -11.50 19.04 3.46
N ASP A 316 -11.20 18.73 2.21
CA ASP A 316 -12.24 18.55 1.18
C ASP A 316 -12.75 17.13 1.07
N ILE A 317 -12.00 16.16 1.57
CA ILE A 317 -12.39 14.76 1.43
C ILE A 317 -13.53 14.45 2.42
N LEU A 318 -14.68 14.10 1.86
CA LEU A 318 -15.83 13.67 2.67
C LEU A 318 -15.85 12.14 2.74
N MET A 319 -15.59 11.60 3.93
CA MET A 319 -15.50 10.17 4.17
C MET A 319 -16.88 9.61 4.49
N PRO A 320 -17.33 8.59 3.76
CA PRO A 320 -18.56 7.91 4.16
C PRO A 320 -18.31 7.05 5.40
N VAL A 321 -19.06 7.30 6.45
CA VAL A 321 -19.03 6.49 7.66
C VAL A 321 -20.07 5.38 7.51
N LYS A 322 -19.60 4.14 7.50
CA LYS A 322 -20.44 2.98 7.17
C LYS A 322 -20.64 2.08 8.38
N ASP A 323 -21.86 1.58 8.54
CA ASP A 323 -22.18 0.64 9.61
C ASP A 323 -21.85 -0.78 9.17
N TYR A 324 -20.79 -1.34 9.75
CA TYR A 324 -20.35 -2.70 9.46
C TYR A 324 -21.03 -3.75 10.32
N GLY A 325 -21.73 -3.31 11.39
CA GLY A 325 -22.35 -4.24 12.32
C GLY A 325 -23.62 -4.88 11.80
N TYR A 326 -24.56 -4.06 11.35
CA TYR A 326 -25.84 -4.58 10.86
C TYR A 326 -25.80 -4.96 9.39
N ASP A 327 -25.15 -4.16 8.57
CA ASP A 327 -25.37 -4.23 7.13
C ASP A 327 -24.36 -5.08 6.39
N TYR A 328 -23.11 -5.08 6.83
CA TYR A 328 -22.05 -5.75 6.08
C TYR A 328 -22.29 -7.27 5.90
N PRO A 329 -22.73 -8.02 6.92
CA PRO A 329 -22.97 -9.46 6.69
C PRO A 329 -24.03 -9.77 5.65
N ASN A 330 -24.94 -8.82 5.38
CA ASN A 330 -26.05 -9.02 4.46
C ASN A 330 -25.83 -8.30 3.13
N GLY A 331 -24.71 -7.64 2.94
CA GLY A 331 -24.45 -6.89 1.72
C GLY A 331 -23.39 -5.82 1.95
N LEU A 332 -23.54 -4.70 1.27
CA LEU A 332 -22.64 -3.57 1.46
C LEU A 332 -23.07 -2.74 2.67
N PRO A 333 -22.12 -2.28 3.48
CA PRO A 333 -22.50 -1.45 4.64
C PRO A 333 -23.20 -0.18 4.19
N ARG A 334 -24.23 0.21 4.92
CA ARG A 334 -24.93 1.47 4.62
C ARG A 334 -24.15 2.65 5.18
N VAL A 335 -24.19 3.76 4.46
CA VAL A 335 -23.58 5.01 4.91
C VAL A 335 -24.55 5.69 5.90
N ILE A 336 -24.06 5.98 7.10
CA ILE A 336 -24.90 6.66 8.11
C ILE A 336 -24.67 8.16 8.14
N GLN A 337 -23.47 8.61 7.71
CA GLN A 337 -23.12 10.03 7.70
C GLN A 337 -21.84 10.20 6.90
N HIS A 338 -21.60 11.41 6.39
CA HIS A 338 -20.29 11.78 5.83
C HIS A 338 -19.60 12.74 6.80
N VAL A 339 -18.29 12.58 6.97
CA VAL A 339 -17.47 13.44 7.83
C VAL A 339 -16.21 13.84 7.05
N ARG A 340 -15.59 14.91 7.45
CA ARG A 340 -14.34 15.34 6.81
C ARG A 340 -13.19 14.46 7.26
N PHE A 341 -12.28 14.15 6.33
CA PHE A 341 -11.07 13.39 6.68
C PHE A 341 -10.23 14.14 7.72
N SER A 342 -10.16 15.47 7.62
CA SER A 342 -9.44 16.26 8.63
C SER A 342 -10.00 16.06 10.05
N ASP A 343 -11.32 15.88 10.16
CA ASP A 343 -11.92 15.60 11.49
C ASP A 343 -11.50 14.23 11.98
N LEU A 344 -11.45 13.23 11.09
CA LEU A 344 -10.98 11.90 11.48
C LEU A 344 -9.51 11.92 11.92
N LEU A 345 -8.67 12.70 11.24
CA LEU A 345 -7.26 12.84 11.61
C LEU A 345 -7.07 13.50 12.97
N SER A 346 -8.03 14.32 13.41
CA SER A 346 -7.88 15.03 14.68
C SER A 346 -7.96 14.13 15.91
N GLY A 347 -8.42 12.88 15.72
CA GLY A 347 -8.54 11.92 16.82
C GLY A 347 -9.96 11.78 17.36
N GLU A 348 -10.88 12.65 16.95
CA GLU A 348 -12.27 12.63 17.41
C GLU A 348 -13.17 13.21 16.33
N VAL A 349 -14.34 12.63 16.15
CA VAL A 349 -15.30 13.11 15.13
C VAL A 349 -16.71 13.09 15.70
N GLU A 350 -17.54 14.01 15.25
CA GLU A 350 -18.94 14.05 15.66
C GLU A 350 -19.80 13.27 14.66
N ILE A 351 -20.50 12.25 15.15
CA ILE A 351 -21.45 11.44 14.37
C ILE A 351 -22.77 11.39 15.12
N GLN A 352 -23.83 11.85 14.47
CA GLN A 352 -25.18 11.90 15.05
C GLN A 352 -25.19 12.59 16.41
N GLY A 353 -24.47 13.70 16.52
CA GLY A 353 -24.43 14.50 17.73
C GLY A 353 -23.56 13.95 18.86
N ARG A 354 -22.82 12.89 18.62
CA ARG A 354 -21.93 12.29 19.63
C ARG A 354 -20.48 12.40 19.18
N LYS A 355 -19.61 12.76 20.11
CA LYS A 355 -18.17 12.77 19.86
C LYS A 355 -17.59 11.37 20.04
N ILE A 356 -16.93 10.89 19.01
CA ILE A 356 -16.46 9.50 18.93
C ILE A 356 -14.97 9.47 18.60
N PRO A 357 -14.14 8.71 19.35
CA PRO A 357 -12.72 8.63 19.02
C PRO A 357 -12.47 7.90 17.70
N THR A 358 -11.44 8.32 17.00
CA THR A 358 -11.07 7.78 15.70
C THR A 358 -9.78 6.98 15.77
N VAL A 359 -9.65 5.97 14.91
CA VAL A 359 -8.49 5.09 14.85
C VAL A 359 -8.05 4.96 13.39
N PRO A 360 -6.88 5.47 13.02
CA PRO A 360 -6.39 5.33 11.65
C PRO A 360 -5.73 3.96 11.42
N LEU A 361 -6.08 3.30 10.30
CA LEU A 361 -5.35 2.13 9.83
C LEU A 361 -4.23 2.55 8.88
N THR A 362 -4.40 3.67 8.18
CA THR A 362 -3.34 4.26 7.38
C THR A 362 -2.62 5.28 8.25
N SER A 363 -1.31 5.13 8.41
CA SER A 363 -0.54 6.10 9.21
C SER A 363 -0.29 7.36 8.38
N HIS A 364 -0.89 8.46 8.78
CA HIS A 364 -0.66 9.75 8.11
C HIS A 364 0.79 10.20 8.30
N VAL A 365 1.33 10.01 9.51
CA VAL A 365 2.70 10.41 9.83
C VAL A 365 3.70 9.68 8.93
N ILE A 366 3.56 8.36 8.81
CA ILE A 366 4.49 7.59 7.97
C ILE A 366 4.23 7.85 6.49
N SER A 367 2.98 8.06 6.09
CA SER A 367 2.66 8.42 4.69
C SER A 367 3.35 9.73 4.30
N LEU A 368 3.32 10.73 5.17
CA LEU A 368 4.00 12.00 4.93
C LEU A 368 5.53 11.81 4.90
N GLU A 369 6.06 11.03 5.85
CA GLU A 369 7.49 10.70 5.88
C GLU A 369 7.95 10.04 4.57
N ILE A 370 7.11 9.15 4.00
CA ILE A 370 7.41 8.49 2.73
C ILE A 370 7.46 9.53 1.60
N ALA A 371 6.46 10.40 1.53
CA ALA A 371 6.43 11.46 0.51
C ALA A 371 7.66 12.37 0.62
N ASP A 372 8.04 12.74 1.84
CA ASP A 372 9.21 13.59 2.07
C ASP A 372 10.52 12.88 1.78
N THR A 373 10.61 11.58 2.08
CA THR A 373 11.80 10.78 1.75
C THR A 373 11.98 10.68 0.23
N LEU A 374 10.90 10.41 -0.48
CA LEU A 374 10.93 10.35 -1.94
C LEU A 374 11.31 11.71 -2.52
N LYS A 375 10.75 12.79 -1.97
CA LYS A 375 11.11 14.15 -2.35
C LYS A 375 12.62 14.37 -2.19
N ALA A 376 13.18 13.99 -1.04
CA ALA A 376 14.61 14.15 -0.79
C ALA A 376 15.45 13.33 -1.79
N TRP A 377 15.04 12.10 -2.10
CA TRP A 377 15.76 11.29 -3.08
C TRP A 377 15.80 11.98 -4.45
N ILE A 378 14.66 12.55 -4.87
CA ILE A 378 14.58 13.24 -6.17
C ILE A 378 15.44 14.49 -6.14
N GLU A 379 15.34 15.30 -5.09
CA GLU A 379 16.12 16.54 -4.98
C GLU A 379 17.62 16.28 -5.01
N LYS A 380 18.06 15.15 -4.46
CA LYS A 380 19.50 14.76 -4.48
C LYS A 380 19.94 14.11 -5.79
N GLY A 381 19.01 13.88 -6.72
CA GLY A 381 19.34 13.21 -7.97
C GLY A 381 19.49 11.70 -7.84
N GLU A 382 19.07 11.13 -6.72
CA GLU A 382 19.19 9.69 -6.46
C GLU A 382 18.04 8.88 -7.02
N PHE A 383 17.02 9.55 -7.53
CA PHE A 383 15.80 8.92 -8.03
C PHE A 383 15.34 9.67 -9.27
N LEU A 384 15.38 9.01 -10.42
CA LEU A 384 14.88 9.56 -11.68
C LEU A 384 13.51 8.95 -11.98
N LEU A 385 12.64 9.73 -12.61
CA LEU A 385 11.32 9.28 -13.02
C LEU A 385 11.44 8.35 -14.22
N THR A 386 10.49 7.44 -14.36
CA THR A 386 10.41 6.55 -15.52
C THR A 386 9.07 6.74 -16.21
N GLU A 387 9.07 6.62 -17.53
CA GLU A 387 7.83 6.58 -18.30
C GLU A 387 7.24 5.19 -18.23
N ALA A 388 5.92 5.12 -18.15
CA ALA A 388 5.23 3.83 -18.19
C ALA A 388 5.39 3.20 -19.57
N VAL A 389 5.64 1.90 -19.60
CA VAL A 389 5.68 1.14 -20.86
C VAL A 389 4.31 0.63 -21.27
N ASP A 390 3.36 0.63 -20.34
CA ASP A 390 1.99 0.21 -20.62
C ASP A 390 1.06 0.95 -19.68
N ARG A 391 -0.13 1.25 -20.13
CA ARG A 391 -1.10 2.04 -19.37
C ARG A 391 -1.94 1.19 -18.43
N ILE A 392 -2.32 1.77 -17.30
CA ILE A 392 -3.36 1.21 -16.44
C ILE A 392 -4.70 1.71 -16.97
N PRO A 393 -5.67 0.82 -17.25
CA PRO A 393 -6.95 1.28 -17.81
C PRO A 393 -7.71 2.20 -16.86
N ALA A 394 -8.27 3.29 -17.41
CA ALA A 394 -9.11 4.25 -16.68
C ALA A 394 -10.04 4.93 -17.69
N TYR A 395 -11.39 4.82 -17.50
CA TYR A 395 -12.39 5.39 -18.40
C TYR A 395 -13.41 6.24 -17.65
#